data_2277cfbdee81df907efbdc4d9e57c01d
#
_entry.id   2277cfbdee81df907efbdc4d9e57c01d
#
_cell.length_a   1.000
_cell.length_b   1.000
_cell.length_c   1.000
_cell.angle_alpha   90.00
_cell.angle_beta   90.00
_cell.angle_gamma   90.00
#
_symmetry.space_group_name_H-M   'P 1'
#
loop_
_entity.id
_entity.type
_entity.pdbx_description
1 polymer ?
#
loop_
_entity_poly.entity_id
_entity_poly.type
_entity_poly.pdbx_seq_one_letter_code
_entity_poly.pdbx_strand_id
1 'polypeptide(L)'
;MNNRIRKFLLVTTAPLVTAALLGGMAMENSTHIKPQNVEAFHDEAKAALDEVPYVIGSWVGKDEAVPIEAVKLLRPNRIISRTYVDVADVNRRASLLIVQCRDSRDMMGHYPPVCYPGQGEVMISARKRDWKAGNMTIPGMEYLFERRGHEFTTRRYVYDFMIVPGVPIIRDMDGVFRAAEDYQRRYFGAAQFQVVMNGDLSEADRDEIFNVLIGANTKIIRLLMNGGITK
;
A
#
# COMPACT_ATOMS: atom_id res chain seq x y z
N MET A 1 -58.04 -10.44 -14.91
CA MET A 1 -56.94 -11.33 -15.32
C MET A 1 -57.23 -12.72 -14.81
N ASN A 2 -57.36 -13.71 -15.73
CA ASN A 2 -57.85 -15.05 -15.44
C ASN A 2 -56.89 -15.78 -14.47
N ASN A 3 -57.43 -16.44 -13.43
CA ASN A 3 -56.63 -17.08 -12.36
C ASN A 3 -55.63 -18.14 -12.88
N ARG A 4 -55.95 -18.75 -14.06
CA ARG A 4 -55.04 -19.67 -14.77
C ARG A 4 -53.82 -18.99 -15.36
N ILE A 5 -53.99 -17.78 -15.94
CA ILE A 5 -52.90 -16.98 -16.52
C ILE A 5 -51.96 -16.49 -15.40
N ARG A 6 -52.50 -16.07 -14.27
CA ARG A 6 -51.72 -15.63 -13.10
C ARG A 6 -50.88 -16.78 -12.50
N LYS A 7 -51.47 -17.99 -12.39
CA LYS A 7 -50.71 -19.16 -11.92
C LYS A 7 -49.64 -19.58 -12.92
N PHE A 8 -49.92 -19.54 -14.21
CA PHE A 8 -48.93 -19.87 -15.25
C PHE A 8 -47.76 -18.87 -15.24
N LEU A 9 -48.04 -17.57 -15.16
CA LEU A 9 -47.00 -16.54 -15.03
C LEU A 9 -46.17 -16.74 -13.78
N LEU A 10 -46.75 -17.02 -12.61
CA LEU A 10 -45.98 -17.26 -11.37
C LEU A 10 -45.12 -18.52 -11.43
N VAL A 11 -45.55 -19.57 -12.11
CA VAL A 11 -44.80 -20.83 -12.23
C VAL A 11 -43.66 -20.71 -13.24
N THR A 12 -43.79 -19.88 -14.28
CA THR A 12 -42.75 -19.73 -15.32
C THR A 12 -41.80 -18.60 -15.06
N THR A 13 -42.23 -17.49 -14.43
CA THR A 13 -41.35 -16.33 -14.17
C THR A 13 -40.31 -16.63 -13.11
N ALA A 14 -40.65 -17.34 -12.04
CA ALA A 14 -39.68 -17.64 -10.98
C ALA A 14 -38.45 -18.44 -11.50
N PRO A 15 -38.60 -19.56 -12.22
CA PRO A 15 -37.46 -20.31 -12.74
C PRO A 15 -36.70 -19.53 -13.82
N LEU A 16 -37.36 -18.68 -14.63
CA LEU A 16 -36.65 -17.82 -15.60
C LEU A 16 -35.81 -16.74 -14.94
N VAL A 17 -36.33 -16.07 -13.91
CA VAL A 17 -35.59 -15.10 -13.13
C VAL A 17 -34.40 -15.75 -12.42
N THR A 18 -34.62 -16.94 -11.83
CA THR A 18 -33.57 -17.71 -11.18
C THR A 18 -32.46 -18.08 -12.18
N ALA A 19 -32.85 -18.59 -13.36
CA ALA A 19 -31.88 -18.93 -14.41
C ALA A 19 -31.11 -17.72 -14.91
N ALA A 20 -31.76 -16.55 -15.07
CA ALA A 20 -31.10 -15.31 -15.46
C ALA A 20 -30.11 -14.81 -14.37
N LEU A 21 -30.50 -14.91 -13.09
CA LEU A 21 -29.61 -14.55 -11.97
C LEU A 21 -28.41 -15.51 -11.88
N LEU A 22 -28.64 -16.82 -11.99
CA LEU A 22 -27.56 -17.81 -11.99
C LEU A 22 -26.64 -17.64 -13.21
N GLY A 23 -27.19 -17.37 -14.39
CA GLY A 23 -26.43 -17.05 -15.59
C GLY A 23 -25.59 -15.78 -15.42
N GLY A 24 -26.16 -14.72 -14.85
CA GLY A 24 -25.47 -13.49 -14.51
C GLY A 24 -24.33 -13.72 -13.52
N MET A 25 -24.59 -14.47 -12.44
CA MET A 25 -23.55 -14.84 -11.46
C MET A 25 -22.44 -15.69 -12.07
N ALA A 26 -22.78 -16.64 -12.96
CA ALA A 26 -21.79 -17.46 -13.65
C ALA A 26 -20.92 -16.64 -14.60
N MET A 27 -21.52 -15.71 -15.34
CA MET A 27 -20.78 -14.75 -16.18
C MET A 27 -19.85 -13.85 -15.35
N GLU A 28 -20.35 -13.28 -14.26
CA GLU A 28 -19.56 -12.46 -13.35
C GLU A 28 -18.40 -13.28 -12.77
N ASN A 29 -18.67 -14.49 -12.28
CA ASN A 29 -17.62 -15.35 -11.74
C ASN A 29 -16.55 -15.74 -12.78
N SER A 30 -16.90 -15.83 -14.07
CA SER A 30 -15.95 -16.10 -15.15
C SER A 30 -14.97 -14.94 -15.39
N THR A 31 -15.34 -13.72 -15.03
CA THR A 31 -14.45 -12.53 -15.09
C THR A 31 -13.51 -12.44 -13.88
N HIS A 32 -13.77 -13.23 -12.84
CA HIS A 32 -13.01 -13.25 -11.58
C HIS A 32 -11.86 -14.27 -11.56
N ILE A 33 -11.41 -14.71 -12.73
CA ILE A 33 -10.29 -15.66 -12.83
C ILE A 33 -8.98 -14.92 -12.50
N LYS A 34 -8.22 -15.51 -11.57
CA LYS A 34 -6.88 -15.03 -11.23
C LYS A 34 -5.96 -15.08 -12.44
N PRO A 35 -5.26 -13.98 -12.80
CA PRO A 35 -4.30 -13.98 -13.91
C PRO A 35 -3.17 -15.01 -13.68
N GLN A 36 -2.71 -15.65 -14.76
CA GLN A 36 -1.72 -16.73 -14.67
C GLN A 36 -0.34 -16.28 -14.20
N ASN A 37 0.03 -15.02 -14.47
CA ASN A 37 1.35 -14.45 -14.15
C ASN A 37 1.45 -13.81 -12.75
N VAL A 38 0.39 -13.89 -11.94
CA VAL A 38 0.32 -13.26 -10.61
C VAL A 38 1.38 -13.83 -9.65
N GLU A 39 1.55 -15.17 -9.62
CA GLU A 39 2.55 -15.77 -8.72
C GLU A 39 3.97 -15.37 -9.12
N ALA A 40 4.29 -15.41 -10.41
CA ALA A 40 5.60 -14.99 -10.91
C ALA A 40 5.89 -13.52 -10.54
N PHE A 41 4.90 -12.64 -10.66
CA PHE A 41 5.04 -11.25 -10.22
C PHE A 41 5.31 -11.15 -8.71
N HIS A 42 4.59 -11.89 -7.88
CA HIS A 42 4.81 -11.85 -6.43
C HIS A 42 6.19 -12.35 -6.02
N ASP A 43 6.70 -13.38 -6.71
CA ASP A 43 8.05 -13.88 -6.48
C ASP A 43 9.11 -12.86 -6.90
N GLU A 44 8.93 -12.21 -8.05
CA GLU A 44 9.80 -11.13 -8.53
C GLU A 44 9.77 -9.91 -7.60
N ALA A 45 8.58 -9.49 -7.16
CA ALA A 45 8.39 -8.39 -6.22
C ALA A 45 9.08 -8.68 -4.88
N LYS A 46 8.95 -9.90 -4.36
CA LYS A 46 9.62 -10.33 -3.13
C LYS A 46 11.14 -10.31 -3.30
N ALA A 47 11.66 -10.89 -4.37
CA ALA A 47 13.10 -10.90 -4.64
C ALA A 47 13.66 -9.47 -4.77
N ALA A 48 12.94 -8.57 -5.47
CA ALA A 48 13.34 -7.19 -5.57
C ALA A 48 13.33 -6.45 -4.23
N LEU A 49 12.37 -6.73 -3.35
CA LEU A 49 12.30 -6.14 -2.02
C LEU A 49 13.40 -6.67 -1.09
N ASP A 50 13.87 -7.91 -1.29
CA ASP A 50 15.02 -8.44 -0.55
C ASP A 50 16.34 -7.71 -0.90
N GLU A 51 16.39 -7.01 -2.05
CA GLU A 51 17.53 -6.17 -2.49
C GLU A 51 17.51 -4.74 -1.95
N VAL A 52 16.53 -4.34 -1.11
CA VAL A 52 16.53 -3.02 -0.46
C VAL A 52 17.87 -2.80 0.26
N PRO A 53 18.65 -1.75 -0.08
CA PRO A 53 20.03 -1.64 0.38
C PRO A 53 20.13 -1.31 1.87
N TYR A 54 21.08 -1.94 2.57
CA TYR A 54 21.43 -1.60 3.95
C TYR A 54 22.29 -0.34 4.05
N VAL A 55 23.00 0.02 2.99
CA VAL A 55 23.88 1.19 2.95
C VAL A 55 23.49 2.05 1.76
N ILE A 56 23.21 3.32 2.00
CA ILE A 56 22.83 4.32 1.00
C ILE A 56 23.65 5.58 1.24
N GLY A 57 24.77 5.73 0.55
CA GLY A 57 25.71 6.83 0.82
C GLY A 57 26.23 6.75 2.26
N SER A 58 25.99 7.81 3.05
CA SER A 58 26.33 7.85 4.49
C SER A 58 25.28 7.19 5.40
N TRP A 59 24.17 6.71 4.86
CA TRP A 59 23.08 6.09 5.64
C TRP A 59 23.31 4.59 5.82
N VAL A 60 23.27 4.12 7.06
CA VAL A 60 23.40 2.71 7.41
C VAL A 60 22.09 2.22 8.04
N GLY A 61 21.52 1.19 7.45
CA GLY A 61 20.25 0.58 7.82
C GLY A 61 20.40 -0.60 8.75
N LYS A 62 19.47 -0.75 9.69
CA LYS A 62 19.30 -1.90 10.56
C LYS A 62 17.85 -2.34 10.53
N ASP A 63 17.61 -3.64 10.33
CA ASP A 63 16.24 -4.18 10.36
C ASP A 63 15.65 -4.11 11.76
N GLU A 64 14.37 -3.73 11.81
CA GLU A 64 13.56 -3.68 13.00
C GLU A 64 12.56 -4.84 13.03
N ALA A 65 12.25 -5.31 14.23
CA ALA A 65 11.25 -6.36 14.39
C ALA A 65 9.86 -5.88 13.97
N VAL A 66 9.20 -6.68 13.16
CA VAL A 66 7.80 -6.45 12.75
C VAL A 66 6.89 -7.18 13.74
N PRO A 67 5.90 -6.50 14.35
CA PRO A 67 4.93 -7.15 15.22
C PRO A 67 4.19 -8.29 14.50
N ILE A 68 4.07 -9.43 15.16
CA ILE A 68 3.41 -10.61 14.57
C ILE A 68 1.94 -10.34 14.22
N GLU A 69 1.28 -9.45 14.96
CA GLU A 69 -0.08 -9.02 14.71
C GLU A 69 -0.20 -8.28 13.38
N ALA A 70 0.77 -7.43 13.04
CA ALA A 70 0.82 -6.75 11.75
C ALA A 70 1.00 -7.75 10.61
N VAL A 71 1.85 -8.75 10.78
CA VAL A 71 2.05 -9.81 9.78
C VAL A 71 0.76 -10.63 9.57
N LYS A 72 0.05 -10.98 10.66
CA LYS A 72 -1.22 -11.71 10.58
C LYS A 72 -2.33 -10.90 9.90
N LEU A 73 -2.39 -9.60 10.17
CA LEU A 73 -3.41 -8.70 9.61
C LEU A 73 -3.17 -8.46 8.12
N LEU A 74 -1.94 -8.11 7.76
CA LEU A 74 -1.58 -7.72 6.40
C LEU A 74 -1.38 -8.91 5.44
N ARG A 75 -1.11 -10.09 5.96
CA ARG A 75 -0.73 -11.25 5.15
C ARG A 75 0.24 -10.89 4.01
N PRO A 76 1.35 -10.19 4.33
CA PRO A 76 2.19 -9.60 3.32
C PRO A 76 2.95 -10.66 2.54
N ASN A 77 3.19 -10.40 1.27
CA ASN A 77 4.17 -11.14 0.48
C ASN A 77 5.60 -10.83 0.98
N ARG A 78 5.87 -9.54 1.26
CA ARG A 78 7.09 -9.07 1.89
C ARG A 78 6.85 -7.82 2.73
N ILE A 79 7.53 -7.75 3.88
CA ILE A 79 7.65 -6.55 4.72
C ILE A 79 9.14 -6.25 4.89
N ILE A 80 9.50 -4.98 4.75
CA ILE A 80 10.79 -4.41 5.12
C ILE A 80 10.50 -3.35 6.17
N SER A 81 11.08 -3.49 7.35
CA SER A 81 11.07 -2.46 8.40
C SER A 81 12.52 -2.20 8.78
N ARG A 82 13.03 -1.02 8.42
CA ARG A 82 14.45 -0.72 8.58
C ARG A 82 14.66 0.71 9.04
N THR A 83 15.40 0.87 10.13
CA THR A 83 15.84 2.19 10.60
C THR A 83 17.21 2.50 10.01
N TYR A 84 17.32 3.66 9.39
CA TYR A 84 18.54 4.21 8.85
C TYR A 84 19.06 5.34 9.75
N VAL A 85 20.38 5.38 9.92
CA VAL A 85 21.10 6.43 10.63
C VAL A 85 22.16 7.00 9.69
N ASP A 86 22.24 8.31 9.58
CA ASP A 86 23.31 8.99 8.84
C ASP A 86 24.58 8.96 9.70
N VAL A 87 25.64 8.27 9.25
CA VAL A 87 26.91 8.20 9.99
C VAL A 87 27.66 9.52 10.00
N ALA A 88 27.30 10.46 9.10
CA ALA A 88 27.86 11.82 9.10
C ALA A 88 27.18 12.72 10.16
N ASP A 89 25.91 12.43 10.52
CA ASP A 89 25.16 13.10 11.58
C ASP A 89 24.18 12.10 12.23
N VAL A 90 24.55 11.51 13.34
CA VAL A 90 23.80 10.47 14.05
C VAL A 90 22.42 10.95 14.59
N ASN A 91 22.15 12.26 14.60
CA ASN A 91 20.85 12.80 14.94
C ASN A 91 19.85 12.66 13.77
N ARG A 92 20.37 12.52 12.56
CA ARG A 92 19.55 12.28 11.36
C ARG A 92 19.22 10.79 11.28
N ARG A 93 17.97 10.47 11.60
CA ARG A 93 17.44 9.11 11.59
C ARG A 93 16.10 9.08 10.87
N ALA A 94 15.86 8.00 10.14
CA ALA A 94 14.57 7.74 9.51
C ALA A 94 14.29 6.25 9.47
N SER A 95 13.02 5.88 9.59
CA SER A 95 12.60 4.49 9.39
C SER A 95 11.92 4.35 8.04
N LEU A 96 12.34 3.37 7.26
CA LEU A 96 11.72 2.96 6.01
C LEU A 96 10.89 1.70 6.27
N LEU A 97 9.58 1.81 6.05
CA LEU A 97 8.67 0.69 6.02
C LEU A 97 8.19 0.47 4.59
N ILE A 98 8.36 -0.74 4.09
CA ILE A 98 7.79 -1.18 2.81
C ILE A 98 6.96 -2.43 3.08
N VAL A 99 5.70 -2.40 2.66
CA VAL A 99 4.79 -3.53 2.76
C VAL A 99 4.26 -3.84 1.38
N GLN A 100 4.42 -5.08 0.91
CA GLN A 100 3.80 -5.55 -0.32
C GLN A 100 2.88 -6.72 0.02
N CYS A 101 1.59 -6.57 -0.32
CA CYS A 101 0.54 -7.56 -0.11
C CYS A 101 0.16 -8.23 -1.43
N ARG A 102 -0.28 -9.50 -1.37
CA ARG A 102 -0.70 -10.28 -2.55
C ARG A 102 -2.09 -9.91 -3.05
N ASP A 103 -2.93 -9.34 -2.22
CA ASP A 103 -4.23 -8.78 -2.59
C ASP A 103 -4.25 -7.33 -2.12
N SER A 104 -4.67 -6.41 -2.99
CA SER A 104 -4.71 -4.98 -2.64
C SER A 104 -5.67 -4.67 -1.49
N ARG A 105 -6.65 -5.53 -1.21
CA ARG A 105 -7.56 -5.41 -0.07
C ARG A 105 -6.87 -5.65 1.27
N ASP A 106 -5.80 -6.42 1.31
CA ASP A 106 -5.05 -6.68 2.54
C ASP A 106 -4.37 -5.41 3.07
N MET A 107 -4.24 -4.34 2.25
CA MET A 107 -3.78 -3.02 2.69
C MET A 107 -4.81 -2.24 3.51
N MET A 108 -6.10 -2.63 3.52
CA MET A 108 -7.24 -1.88 4.10
C MET A 108 -7.13 -1.70 5.60
N GLY A 109 -6.40 -1.96 6.36
CA GLY A 109 -6.32 -1.67 7.81
C GLY A 109 -4.95 -1.12 8.18
N HIS A 110 -4.08 -0.92 7.20
CA HIS A 110 -2.69 -0.63 7.46
C HIS A 110 -2.17 0.57 6.66
N TYR A 111 -2.63 1.74 7.02
CA TYR A 111 -2.11 3.00 6.49
C TYR A 111 -2.09 4.06 7.59
N PRO A 112 -1.28 5.11 7.48
CA PRO A 112 -0.98 5.99 8.60
C PRO A 112 -2.19 6.52 9.38
N PRO A 113 -3.27 7.02 8.74
CA PRO A 113 -4.48 7.47 9.46
C PRO A 113 -5.19 6.43 10.34
N VAL A 114 -4.93 5.16 10.16
CA VAL A 114 -5.50 4.06 10.97
C VAL A 114 -4.48 3.53 11.97
N CYS A 115 -3.25 3.27 11.53
CA CYS A 115 -2.24 2.59 12.36
C CYS A 115 -1.74 3.46 13.51
N TYR A 116 -1.44 4.73 13.26
CA TYR A 116 -0.88 5.61 14.29
C TYR A 116 -1.90 5.97 15.37
N PRO A 117 -3.15 6.36 15.04
CA PRO A 117 -4.19 6.52 16.06
C PRO A 117 -4.49 5.25 16.85
N GLY A 118 -4.48 4.08 16.19
CA GLY A 118 -4.62 2.78 16.86
C GLY A 118 -3.52 2.49 17.88
N GLN A 119 -2.37 3.15 17.77
CA GLN A 119 -1.24 3.08 18.69
C GLN A 119 -1.23 4.23 19.73
N GLY A 120 -2.29 5.04 19.79
CA GLY A 120 -2.44 6.14 20.74
C GLY A 120 -1.77 7.45 20.30
N GLU A 121 -1.53 7.64 19.00
CA GLU A 121 -1.05 8.91 18.44
C GLU A 121 -2.22 9.74 17.90
N VAL A 122 -2.07 11.05 17.92
CA VAL A 122 -3.06 11.98 17.37
C VAL A 122 -2.53 12.52 16.04
N MET A 123 -3.32 12.43 14.99
CA MET A 123 -2.99 13.05 13.71
C MET A 123 -3.21 14.56 13.82
N ILE A 124 -2.15 15.33 13.67
CA ILE A 124 -2.16 16.80 13.75
C ILE A 124 -2.44 17.41 12.37
N SER A 125 -1.85 16.85 11.33
CA SER A 125 -2.07 17.31 9.96
C SER A 125 -1.87 16.21 8.94
N ALA A 126 -2.52 16.39 7.79
CA ALA A 126 -2.36 15.59 6.59
C ALA A 126 -2.35 16.51 5.37
N ARG A 127 -1.34 16.40 4.51
CA ARG A 127 -1.24 17.22 3.30
C ARG A 127 -0.72 16.42 2.12
N LYS A 128 -1.20 16.74 0.94
CA LYS A 128 -0.71 16.18 -0.33
C LYS A 128 0.66 16.77 -0.65
N ARG A 129 1.58 15.92 -1.07
CA ARG A 129 2.94 16.31 -1.47
C ARG A 129 3.32 15.65 -2.78
N ASP A 130 4.26 16.27 -3.48
CA ASP A 130 4.96 15.71 -4.64
C ASP A 130 6.46 15.84 -4.37
N TRP A 131 7.09 14.71 -4.06
CA TRP A 131 8.53 14.69 -3.79
C TRP A 131 9.33 14.31 -5.02
N LYS A 132 10.59 14.68 -5.03
CA LYS A 132 11.58 14.12 -5.95
C LYS A 132 12.27 12.92 -5.31
N ALA A 133 12.45 11.85 -6.08
CA ALA A 133 13.22 10.68 -5.67
C ALA A 133 14.01 10.18 -6.89
N GLY A 134 15.31 10.49 -6.93
CA GLY A 134 16.11 10.32 -8.13
C GLY A 134 15.49 11.07 -9.31
N ASN A 135 15.18 10.35 -10.38
CA ASN A 135 14.55 10.93 -11.59
C ASN A 135 13.01 10.77 -11.63
N MET A 136 12.38 10.40 -10.51
CA MET A 136 10.95 10.24 -10.40
C MET A 136 10.32 11.39 -9.61
N THR A 137 9.06 11.69 -9.90
CA THR A 137 8.18 12.46 -9.01
C THR A 137 7.27 11.47 -8.31
N ILE A 138 7.27 11.52 -6.99
CA ILE A 138 6.50 10.62 -6.11
C ILE A 138 5.36 11.42 -5.50
N PRO A 139 4.13 11.30 -6.00
CA PRO A 139 2.96 11.84 -5.34
C PRO A 139 2.65 11.02 -4.08
N GLY A 140 2.35 11.69 -2.97
CA GLY A 140 2.01 11.01 -1.73
C GLY A 140 1.36 11.93 -0.71
N MET A 141 1.28 11.45 0.52
CA MET A 141 0.74 12.17 1.68
C MET A 141 1.84 12.37 2.72
N GLU A 142 1.88 13.56 3.27
CA GLU A 142 2.63 13.86 4.47
C GLU A 142 1.66 13.93 5.64
N TYR A 143 1.94 13.16 6.69
CA TYR A 143 1.20 13.19 7.94
C TYR A 143 2.11 13.67 9.06
N LEU A 144 1.56 14.44 10.01
CA LEU A 144 2.19 14.76 11.27
C LEU A 144 1.38 14.09 12.38
N PHE A 145 2.04 13.24 13.16
CA PHE A 145 1.47 12.60 14.34
C PHE A 145 2.15 13.10 15.61
N GLU A 146 1.38 13.14 16.67
CA GLU A 146 1.81 13.53 18.03
C GLU A 146 1.40 12.46 19.02
N ARG A 147 2.33 12.04 19.87
CA ARG A 147 2.06 11.21 21.04
C ARG A 147 2.37 12.02 22.29
N ARG A 148 1.38 12.16 23.15
CA ARG A 148 1.53 12.79 24.44
C ARG A 148 1.92 11.75 25.49
N GLY A 149 3.11 11.86 26.05
CA GLY A 149 3.57 11.11 27.22
C GLY A 149 3.34 11.93 28.48
N HIS A 150 3.68 11.34 29.63
CA HIS A 150 3.59 12.03 30.92
C HIS A 150 4.54 13.23 31.04
N GLU A 151 5.75 13.09 30.49
CA GLU A 151 6.80 14.12 30.62
C GLU A 151 7.11 14.85 29.32
N PHE A 152 6.95 14.17 28.17
CA PHE A 152 7.26 14.79 26.88
C PHE A 152 6.24 14.41 25.81
N THR A 153 6.11 15.32 24.86
CA THR A 153 5.37 15.11 23.64
C THR A 153 6.37 14.73 22.53
N THR A 154 6.11 13.62 21.87
CA THR A 154 6.88 13.23 20.70
C THR A 154 6.09 13.49 19.43
N ARG A 155 6.78 14.00 18.40
CA ARG A 155 6.20 14.23 17.07
C ARG A 155 6.95 13.44 16.05
N ARG A 156 6.23 12.98 15.01
CA ARG A 156 6.83 12.35 13.84
C ARG A 156 6.12 12.74 12.57
N TYR A 157 6.90 12.91 11.52
CA TYR A 157 6.39 13.02 10.16
C TYR A 157 6.41 11.65 9.50
N VAL A 158 5.34 11.36 8.77
CA VAL A 158 5.21 10.14 7.96
C VAL A 158 4.94 10.57 6.52
N TYR A 159 5.90 10.28 5.64
CA TYR A 159 5.75 10.44 4.19
C TYR A 159 5.33 9.09 3.62
N ASP A 160 4.18 9.05 2.97
CA ASP A 160 3.51 7.83 2.58
C ASP A 160 3.04 7.89 1.13
N PHE A 161 3.25 6.81 0.40
CA PHE A 161 2.67 6.61 -0.92
C PHE A 161 2.45 5.12 -1.19
N MET A 162 1.60 4.83 -2.17
CA MET A 162 1.19 3.47 -2.50
C MET A 162 1.37 3.18 -3.97
N ILE A 163 1.57 1.91 -4.29
CA ILE A 163 1.72 1.39 -5.64
C ILE A 163 0.74 0.25 -5.82
N VAL A 164 -0.07 0.34 -6.88
CA VAL A 164 -0.82 -0.78 -7.43
C VAL A 164 -0.32 -0.98 -8.85
N PRO A 165 0.04 -2.21 -9.27
CA PRO A 165 0.56 -2.46 -10.60
C PRO A 165 -0.37 -1.95 -11.71
N GLY A 166 0.22 -1.37 -12.76
CA GLY A 166 -0.51 -0.88 -13.94
C GLY A 166 -1.24 0.45 -13.77
N VAL A 167 -1.08 1.14 -12.63
CA VAL A 167 -1.57 2.52 -12.45
C VAL A 167 -0.45 3.44 -11.98
N PRO A 168 -0.58 4.77 -12.13
CA PRO A 168 0.35 5.73 -11.54
C PRO A 168 0.46 5.57 -10.02
N ILE A 169 1.56 6.04 -9.43
CA ILE A 169 1.74 6.06 -7.97
C ILE A 169 0.54 6.74 -7.30
N ILE A 170 0.05 6.10 -6.25
CA ILE A 170 -1.17 6.45 -5.54
C ILE A 170 -0.82 7.17 -4.23
N ARG A 171 -1.53 8.26 -3.93
CA ARG A 171 -1.29 9.07 -2.72
C ARG A 171 -1.86 8.46 -1.45
N ASP A 172 -3.03 7.83 -1.54
CA ASP A 172 -3.87 7.46 -0.40
C ASP A 172 -4.64 6.16 -0.65
N MET A 173 -5.27 5.65 0.39
CA MET A 173 -6.06 4.41 0.33
C MET A 173 -7.25 4.48 -0.63
N ASP A 174 -7.86 5.66 -0.82
CA ASP A 174 -8.98 5.80 -1.76
C ASP A 174 -8.55 5.48 -3.20
N GLY A 175 -7.32 5.85 -3.55
CA GLY A 175 -6.73 5.47 -4.83
C GLY A 175 -6.51 3.96 -4.96
N VAL A 176 -6.10 3.29 -3.88
CA VAL A 176 -5.96 1.82 -3.85
C VAL A 176 -7.32 1.15 -4.03
N PHE A 177 -8.36 1.64 -3.35
CA PHE A 177 -9.72 1.11 -3.51
C PHE A 177 -10.22 1.20 -4.94
N ARG A 178 -10.08 2.38 -5.57
CA ARG A 178 -10.46 2.55 -6.98
C ARG A 178 -9.68 1.63 -7.92
N ALA A 179 -8.38 1.46 -7.69
CA ALA A 179 -7.56 0.54 -8.49
C ALA A 179 -7.96 -0.93 -8.28
N ALA A 180 -8.41 -1.29 -7.08
CA ALA A 180 -8.85 -2.63 -6.72
C ALA A 180 -10.26 -3.00 -7.23
N GLU A 181 -11.03 -2.03 -7.77
CA GLU A 181 -12.28 -2.31 -8.48
C GLU A 181 -12.04 -3.18 -9.72
N ASP A 182 -10.89 -3.03 -10.36
CA ASP A 182 -10.42 -3.99 -11.36
C ASP A 182 -10.02 -5.29 -10.67
N TYR A 183 -10.88 -6.29 -10.82
CA TYR A 183 -10.73 -7.57 -10.15
C TYR A 183 -9.43 -8.29 -10.49
N GLN A 184 -8.98 -8.23 -11.74
CA GLN A 184 -7.73 -8.87 -12.17
C GLN A 184 -6.52 -8.15 -11.54
N ARG A 185 -6.52 -6.81 -11.56
CA ARG A 185 -5.46 -6.00 -10.96
C ARG A 185 -5.31 -6.24 -9.46
N ARG A 186 -6.41 -6.47 -8.76
CA ARG A 186 -6.42 -6.76 -7.33
C ARG A 186 -5.49 -7.91 -6.93
N TYR A 187 -5.39 -8.94 -7.76
CA TYR A 187 -4.52 -10.09 -7.50
C TYR A 187 -3.02 -9.79 -7.60
N PHE A 188 -2.63 -8.70 -8.27
CA PHE A 188 -1.25 -8.23 -8.25
C PHE A 188 -0.91 -7.49 -6.96
N GLY A 189 -1.89 -7.28 -6.09
CA GLY A 189 -1.70 -6.68 -4.79
C GLY A 189 -1.43 -5.19 -4.82
N ALA A 190 -0.88 -4.72 -3.71
CA ALA A 190 -0.44 -3.35 -3.55
C ALA A 190 0.84 -3.29 -2.72
N ALA A 191 1.62 -2.25 -2.90
CA ALA A 191 2.75 -1.93 -2.05
C ALA A 191 2.60 -0.55 -1.43
N GLN A 192 2.98 -0.41 -0.17
CA GLN A 192 3.05 0.84 0.56
C GLN A 192 4.49 1.14 0.92
N PHE A 193 4.87 2.40 0.79
CA PHE A 193 6.17 2.92 1.19
C PHE A 193 5.95 4.04 2.20
N GLN A 194 6.55 3.92 3.37
CA GLN A 194 6.54 4.94 4.41
C GLN A 194 7.96 5.31 4.81
N VAL A 195 8.25 6.61 4.87
CA VAL A 195 9.44 7.15 5.51
C VAL A 195 9.01 7.91 6.75
N VAL A 196 9.45 7.45 7.91
CA VAL A 196 9.09 8.02 9.22
C VAL A 196 10.29 8.76 9.78
N MET A 197 10.10 10.02 10.15
CA MET A 197 11.15 10.94 10.57
C MET A 197 10.73 11.70 11.82
N ASN A 198 11.73 12.17 12.59
CA ASN A 198 11.49 12.97 13.79
C ASN A 198 10.82 14.31 13.46
N GLY A 199 10.00 14.79 14.41
CA GLY A 199 9.21 16.01 14.26
C GLY A 199 10.00 17.32 14.36
N ASP A 200 11.25 17.26 14.78
CA ASP A 200 12.19 18.41 14.93
C ASP A 200 12.98 18.73 13.65
N LEU A 201 12.95 17.81 12.67
CA LEU A 201 13.60 18.04 11.38
C LEU A 201 12.88 19.10 10.55
N SER A 202 13.68 19.97 9.88
CA SER A 202 13.13 20.91 8.92
C SER A 202 12.47 20.20 7.73
N GLU A 203 11.59 20.90 7.00
CA GLU A 203 10.97 20.32 5.79
C GLU A 203 12.02 19.97 4.74
N ALA A 204 13.04 20.80 4.57
CA ALA A 204 14.12 20.57 3.62
C ALA A 204 14.92 19.30 3.97
N ASP A 205 15.23 19.09 5.27
CA ASP A 205 15.93 17.88 5.72
C ASP A 205 15.09 16.64 5.49
N ARG A 206 13.79 16.71 5.77
CA ARG A 206 12.87 15.58 5.53
C ARG A 206 12.78 15.22 4.06
N ASP A 207 12.69 16.22 3.18
CA ASP A 207 12.63 16.02 1.72
C ASP A 207 13.96 15.45 1.19
N GLU A 208 15.10 15.87 1.73
CA GLU A 208 16.40 15.29 1.41
C GLU A 208 16.49 13.82 1.84
N ILE A 209 16.10 13.50 3.09
CA ILE A 209 16.08 12.13 3.60
C ILE A 209 15.18 11.23 2.74
N PHE A 210 13.98 11.71 2.41
CA PHE A 210 13.07 11.00 1.53
C PHE A 210 13.69 10.75 0.15
N ASN A 211 14.31 11.77 -0.45
CA ASN A 211 14.98 11.62 -1.74
C ASN A 211 16.11 10.59 -1.70
N VAL A 212 16.90 10.57 -0.64
CA VAL A 212 17.99 9.60 -0.47
C VAL A 212 17.42 8.17 -0.35
N LEU A 213 16.51 7.95 0.60
CA LEU A 213 16.00 6.60 0.88
C LEU A 213 15.12 6.05 -0.26
N ILE A 214 14.21 6.85 -0.79
CA ILE A 214 13.33 6.43 -1.88
C ILE A 214 14.05 6.45 -3.22
N GLY A 215 14.96 7.40 -3.42
CA GLY A 215 15.81 7.50 -4.61
C GLY A 215 16.64 6.23 -4.86
N ALA A 216 17.18 5.64 -3.80
CA ALA A 216 17.91 4.37 -3.87
C ALA A 216 17.03 3.17 -4.26
N ASN A 217 15.72 3.28 -4.07
CA ASN A 217 14.74 2.22 -4.33
C ASN A 217 13.92 2.41 -5.60
N THR A 218 14.25 3.38 -6.47
CA THR A 218 13.48 3.69 -7.68
C THR A 218 13.37 2.52 -8.66
N LYS A 219 14.37 1.63 -8.71
CA LYS A 219 14.32 0.40 -9.53
C LYS A 219 13.21 -0.53 -9.03
N ILE A 220 13.12 -0.73 -7.72
CA ILE A 220 12.09 -1.55 -7.06
C ILE A 220 10.71 -0.94 -7.30
N ILE A 221 10.56 0.37 -7.11
CA ILE A 221 9.32 1.10 -7.36
C ILE A 221 8.83 0.89 -8.79
N ARG A 222 9.71 1.01 -9.78
CA ARG A 222 9.36 0.77 -11.19
C ARG A 222 8.95 -0.67 -11.47
N LEU A 223 9.63 -1.64 -10.89
CA LEU A 223 9.25 -3.05 -10.99
C LEU A 223 7.84 -3.26 -10.45
N LEU A 224 7.54 -2.75 -9.26
CA LEU A 224 6.21 -2.86 -8.65
C LEU A 224 5.14 -2.15 -9.47
N MET A 225 5.44 -1.00 -10.08
CA MET A 225 4.49 -0.27 -10.93
C MET A 225 4.18 -1.01 -12.23
N ASN A 226 5.19 -1.64 -12.84
CA ASN A 226 5.07 -2.29 -14.15
C ASN A 226 4.59 -3.74 -14.05
N GLY A 227 4.50 -4.30 -12.85
CA GLY A 227 4.35 -5.72 -12.62
C GLY A 227 3.19 -6.38 -13.35
N GLY A 228 3.54 -7.42 -14.10
CA GLY A 228 2.64 -8.50 -14.54
C GLY A 228 1.53 -8.15 -15.54
N ILE A 229 1.22 -6.89 -15.74
CA ILE A 229 0.17 -6.45 -16.66
C ILE A 229 0.85 -6.19 -18.02
N THR A 230 1.14 -7.26 -18.73
CA THR A 230 1.41 -7.15 -20.18
C THR A 230 0.14 -6.64 -20.86
N LYS A 231 0.27 -5.48 -21.54
CA LYS A 231 -0.78 -4.94 -22.41
C LYS A 231 -1.06 -5.91 -23.56
#